data_e3f061679b6e9235dc2b8965d1ab43a7
#
_entry.id   e3f061679b6e9235dc2b8965d1ab43a7
#
_cell.length_a   1.000
_cell.length_b   1.000
_cell.length_c   1.000
_cell.angle_alpha   90.00
_cell.angle_beta   90.00
_cell.angle_gamma   90.00
#
_symmetry.space_group_name_H-M   'P 1'
#
loop_
_entity.id
_entity.type
_entity.pdbx_description
1 polymer ?
#
loop_
_entity_poly.entity_id
_entity_poly.type
_entity_poly.pdbx_seq_one_letter_code
_entity_poly.pdbx_strand_id
1 'polypeptide(L)'
;LVEWVAGNIRVDKHCNLGGDPISPEGVWRTRLADAHSRDIFFVSMARSMGIPARIDEVTGKVQLMKEEGALDVDLDCKDTVFMEELVPQKGRLVAEYSPVKSLDDPKYYSHFTLSKVTPQGRLQLLSYDEGDLDMGSGTTWSSLLKKGTVLDAGDYLLVTGTRLASGGVLSRLTEFSINPGQTTRLELVMRESKDEVQVIGSFNSESLFTPLQAENSEQSLLEACGRG
;
A
#
# COMPACT_ATOMS: atom_id res chain seq x y z
N LEU A 1 22.52 -0.45 19.61
CA LEU A 1 21.32 0.38 19.55
C LEU A 1 20.05 -0.48 19.61
N VAL A 2 19.94 -1.56 18.83
CA VAL A 2 18.80 -2.48 18.84
C VAL A 2 18.50 -2.98 20.25
N GLU A 3 19.47 -3.60 20.92
CA GLU A 3 19.34 -4.10 22.30
C GLU A 3 18.92 -2.99 23.27
N TRP A 4 19.51 -1.81 23.10
CA TRP A 4 19.21 -0.70 23.97
C TRP A 4 17.74 -0.27 23.80
N VAL A 5 17.25 -0.14 22.57
CA VAL A 5 15.85 0.23 22.30
C VAL A 5 14.90 -0.85 22.80
N ALA A 6 15.17 -2.12 22.48
CA ALA A 6 14.35 -3.25 22.96
C ALA A 6 14.29 -3.36 24.49
N GLY A 7 15.38 -3.03 25.18
CA GLY A 7 15.47 -3.08 26.65
C GLY A 7 14.95 -1.85 27.39
N ASN A 8 14.94 -0.68 26.75
CA ASN A 8 14.63 0.60 27.40
C ASN A 8 13.33 1.25 26.95
N ILE A 9 12.74 0.85 25.84
CA ILE A 9 11.49 1.39 25.35
C ILE A 9 10.40 0.34 25.50
N ARG A 10 9.42 0.62 26.37
CA ARG A 10 8.26 -0.24 26.55
C ARG A 10 7.28 0.01 25.43
N VAL A 11 6.89 -1.04 24.72
CA VAL A 11 5.85 -0.97 23.69
C VAL A 11 4.49 -1.26 24.28
N ASP A 12 3.55 -0.31 24.10
CA ASP A 12 2.17 -0.43 24.52
C ASP A 12 1.25 0.12 23.43
N LYS A 13 0.46 -0.74 22.81
CA LYS A 13 -0.46 -0.39 21.74
C LYS A 13 -1.58 0.58 22.15
N HIS A 14 -1.79 0.75 23.47
CA HIS A 14 -2.82 1.63 24.02
C HIS A 14 -2.30 3.01 24.43
N CYS A 15 -0.99 3.24 24.38
CA CYS A 15 -0.42 4.53 24.77
C CYS A 15 -0.67 5.65 23.74
N ASN A 16 -1.09 5.30 22.54
CA ASN A 16 -1.32 6.21 21.42
C ASN A 16 -2.70 5.97 20.78
N LEU A 17 -3.75 6.41 21.44
CA LEU A 17 -5.13 6.25 20.98
C LEU A 17 -5.48 7.12 19.77
N GLY A 18 -4.77 8.23 19.58
CA GLY A 18 -4.99 9.14 18.45
C GLY A 18 -4.36 8.66 17.13
N GLY A 19 -3.43 7.72 17.20
CA GLY A 19 -2.74 7.19 16.02
C GLY A 19 -1.62 8.08 15.47
N ASP A 20 -1.48 9.33 15.94
CA ASP A 20 -0.39 10.20 15.54
C ASP A 20 0.93 9.74 16.17
N PRO A 21 2.04 9.66 15.41
CA PRO A 21 3.32 9.18 15.95
C PRO A 21 3.82 10.05 17.11
N ILE A 22 4.23 9.41 18.20
CA ILE A 22 4.90 10.07 19.31
C ILE A 22 6.29 10.53 18.83
N SER A 23 6.63 11.78 19.09
CA SER A 23 7.93 12.32 18.67
C SER A 23 9.10 11.53 19.30
N PRO A 24 10.26 11.45 18.64
CA PRO A 24 11.44 10.77 19.18
C PRO A 24 11.86 11.30 20.56
N GLU A 25 11.72 12.61 20.81
CA GLU A 25 11.96 13.23 22.12
C GLU A 25 10.94 12.75 23.15
N GLY A 26 9.67 12.66 22.77
CA GLY A 26 8.60 12.13 23.63
C GLY A 26 8.88 10.68 24.04
N VAL A 27 9.24 9.82 23.09
CA VAL A 27 9.63 8.43 23.37
C VAL A 27 10.87 8.37 24.28
N TRP A 28 11.88 9.20 24.01
CA TRP A 28 13.08 9.27 24.85
C TRP A 28 12.76 9.62 26.32
N ARG A 29 11.90 10.61 26.54
CA ARG A 29 11.53 11.07 27.88
C ARG A 29 10.64 10.09 28.64
N THR A 30 9.66 9.52 27.95
CA THR A 30 8.64 8.67 28.59
C THR A 30 9.07 7.20 28.68
N ARG A 31 9.98 6.74 27.81
CA ARG A 31 10.34 5.33 27.63
C ARG A 31 9.14 4.47 27.27
N LEU A 32 8.12 5.07 26.65
CA LEU A 32 6.89 4.43 26.25
C LEU A 32 6.55 4.83 24.82
N ALA A 33 6.16 3.87 24.00
CA ALA A 33 5.76 4.08 22.61
C ALA A 33 4.80 3.00 22.13
N ASP A 34 3.99 3.30 21.12
CA ASP A 34 3.46 2.26 20.25
C ASP A 34 4.57 1.73 19.30
N ALA A 35 4.31 0.64 18.59
CA ALA A 35 5.31 0.02 17.73
C ALA A 35 5.86 0.97 16.68
N HIS A 36 4.98 1.72 16.00
CA HIS A 36 5.38 2.65 14.94
C HIS A 36 6.21 3.82 15.47
N SER A 37 5.80 4.41 16.61
CA SER A 37 6.57 5.47 17.27
C SER A 37 7.94 4.99 17.76
N ARG A 38 8.05 3.72 18.23
CA ARG A 38 9.33 3.09 18.57
C ARG A 38 10.24 2.97 17.34
N ASP A 39 9.68 2.57 16.21
CA ASP A 39 10.41 2.40 14.97
C ASP A 39 10.94 3.74 14.43
N ILE A 40 10.12 4.80 14.46
CA ILE A 40 10.54 6.17 14.18
C ILE A 40 11.65 6.63 15.13
N PHE A 41 11.50 6.35 16.42
CA PHE A 41 12.53 6.66 17.41
C PHE A 41 13.85 5.96 17.11
N PHE A 42 13.83 4.66 16.81
CA PHE A 42 15.03 3.90 16.43
C PHE A 42 15.74 4.52 15.22
N VAL A 43 14.98 4.82 14.14
CA VAL A 43 15.55 5.43 12.93
C VAL A 43 16.15 6.79 13.24
N SER A 44 15.50 7.61 14.06
CA SER A 44 16.00 8.92 14.45
C SER A 44 17.29 8.82 15.27
N MET A 45 17.37 7.87 16.20
CA MET A 45 18.58 7.59 16.99
C MET A 45 19.72 7.08 16.10
N ALA A 46 19.45 6.14 15.20
CA ALA A 46 20.45 5.62 14.26
C ALA A 46 21.04 6.75 13.41
N ARG A 47 20.18 7.60 12.83
CA ARG A 47 20.61 8.75 12.01
C ARG A 47 21.41 9.78 12.81
N SER A 48 21.06 10.04 14.08
CA SER A 48 21.82 10.93 14.95
C SER A 48 23.24 10.42 15.27
N MET A 49 23.43 9.11 15.15
CA MET A 49 24.73 8.44 15.32
C MET A 49 25.49 8.27 13.99
N GLY A 50 24.99 8.83 12.89
CA GLY A 50 25.58 8.71 11.56
C GLY A 50 25.30 7.36 10.87
N ILE A 51 24.37 6.56 11.39
CA ILE A 51 23.99 5.27 10.81
C ILE A 51 22.78 5.51 9.89
N PRO A 52 22.92 5.29 8.56
CA PRO A 52 21.81 5.44 7.64
C PRO A 52 20.72 4.41 7.96
N ALA A 53 19.50 4.88 8.22
CA ALA A 53 18.36 4.04 8.57
C ALA A 53 17.08 4.62 8.00
N ARG A 54 16.09 3.76 7.74
CA ARG A 54 14.75 4.15 7.29
C ARG A 54 13.68 3.19 7.80
N ILE A 55 12.44 3.60 7.68
CA ILE A 55 11.30 2.69 7.62
C ILE A 55 11.03 2.46 6.15
N ASP A 56 10.98 1.21 5.72
CA ASP A 56 10.66 0.87 4.33
C ASP A 56 9.19 1.14 4.07
N GLU A 57 8.90 1.94 3.07
CA GLU A 57 7.53 2.42 2.78
C GLU A 57 6.62 1.27 2.33
N VAL A 58 7.16 0.28 1.61
CA VAL A 58 6.39 -0.86 1.10
C VAL A 58 6.03 -1.85 2.20
N THR A 59 7.01 -2.23 3.02
CA THR A 59 6.87 -3.30 4.01
C THR A 59 6.63 -2.81 5.43
N GLY A 60 6.87 -1.52 5.70
CA GLY A 60 6.81 -0.92 7.04
C GLY A 60 7.95 -1.39 7.97
N LYS A 61 8.95 -2.11 7.45
CA LYS A 61 10.06 -2.60 8.25
C LYS A 61 11.10 -1.52 8.50
N VAL A 62 11.71 -1.56 9.68
CA VAL A 62 12.90 -0.76 9.96
C VAL A 62 14.09 -1.34 9.23
N GLN A 63 14.87 -0.51 8.56
CA GLN A 63 16.03 -0.91 7.77
C GLN A 63 17.25 -0.06 8.10
N LEU A 64 18.40 -0.70 8.23
CA LEU A 64 19.71 -0.05 8.17
C LEU A 64 20.24 -0.14 6.74
N MET A 65 20.73 0.97 6.21
CA MET A 65 21.26 1.03 4.86
C MET A 65 22.76 0.76 4.88
N LYS A 66 23.19 -0.20 4.07
CA LYS A 66 24.59 -0.54 3.82
C LYS A 66 24.92 -0.30 2.35
N GLU A 67 26.21 -0.26 1.99
CA GLU A 67 26.62 -0.16 0.58
C GLU A 67 26.08 -1.31 -0.29
N GLU A 68 25.94 -2.50 0.31
CA GLU A 68 25.48 -3.73 -0.33
C GLU A 68 23.94 -3.87 -0.35
N GLY A 69 23.20 -2.95 0.30
CA GLY A 69 21.73 -2.99 0.36
C GLY A 69 21.16 -2.67 1.74
N ALA A 70 19.86 -2.91 1.90
CA ALA A 70 19.15 -2.67 3.14
C ALA A 70 19.12 -3.92 4.02
N LEU A 71 19.39 -3.74 5.31
CA LEU A 71 19.31 -4.78 6.34
C LEU A 71 18.08 -4.52 7.20
N ASP A 72 17.14 -5.46 7.23
CA ASP A 72 15.96 -5.37 8.09
C ASP A 72 16.35 -5.48 9.58
N VAL A 73 15.70 -4.69 10.43
CA VAL A 73 15.91 -4.67 11.89
C VAL A 73 14.64 -5.14 12.57
N ASP A 74 14.75 -6.20 13.38
CA ASP A 74 13.67 -6.66 14.24
C ASP A 74 13.88 -6.11 15.66
N LEU A 75 13.01 -5.19 16.07
CA LEU A 75 13.04 -4.58 17.41
C LEU A 75 12.20 -5.36 18.43
N ASP A 76 11.49 -6.40 18.04
CA ASP A 76 10.68 -7.26 18.91
C ASP A 76 11.46 -8.50 19.39
N CYS A 77 12.56 -8.84 18.72
CA CYS A 77 13.42 -9.95 19.10
C CYS A 77 14.23 -9.61 20.36
N LYS A 78 14.00 -10.37 21.42
CA LYS A 78 14.76 -10.22 22.70
C LYS A 78 16.13 -10.90 22.67
N ASP A 79 16.35 -11.79 21.73
CA ASP A 79 17.60 -12.52 21.57
C ASP A 79 18.37 -11.92 20.40
N THR A 80 19.48 -11.29 20.70
CA THR A 80 20.44 -10.76 19.72
C THR A 80 21.14 -11.91 19.01
N VAL A 81 20.42 -12.66 18.22
CA VAL A 81 21.04 -13.47 17.19
C VAL A 81 21.46 -12.48 16.11
N PHE A 82 22.74 -12.38 15.87
CA PHE A 82 23.32 -11.49 14.87
C PHE A 82 22.54 -11.62 13.55
N MET A 83 21.97 -10.50 13.08
CA MET A 83 21.04 -10.44 11.98
C MET A 83 21.63 -10.79 10.61
N GLU A 84 22.85 -11.29 10.53
CA GLU A 84 23.45 -11.82 9.31
C GLU A 84 22.78 -13.11 8.79
N GLU A 85 22.09 -13.87 9.67
CA GLU A 85 21.35 -15.07 9.27
C GLU A 85 19.88 -14.84 8.92
N LEU A 86 19.34 -13.65 9.15
CA LEU A 86 17.93 -13.30 8.92
C LEU A 86 17.71 -12.31 7.77
N VAL A 87 18.62 -12.26 6.78
CA VAL A 87 18.26 -11.57 5.53
C VAL A 87 17.07 -12.31 4.94
N PRO A 88 15.87 -11.69 4.88
CA PRO A 88 14.73 -12.36 4.32
C PRO A 88 15.08 -12.82 2.92
N GLN A 89 15.05 -14.12 2.71
CA GLN A 89 15.28 -14.66 1.39
C GLN A 89 14.19 -14.09 0.49
N LYS A 90 14.57 -13.58 -0.66
CA LYS A 90 13.65 -12.91 -1.59
C LYS A 90 13.38 -13.78 -2.79
N GLY A 91 12.17 -13.66 -3.33
CA GLY A 91 11.79 -14.21 -4.61
C GLY A 91 11.13 -13.14 -5.47
N ARG A 92 10.72 -13.51 -6.66
CA ARG A 92 10.11 -12.60 -7.62
C ARG A 92 8.67 -12.99 -7.87
N LEU A 93 7.77 -12.01 -7.87
CA LEU A 93 6.39 -12.16 -8.28
C LEU A 93 6.19 -11.54 -9.66
N VAL A 94 5.61 -12.30 -10.59
CA VAL A 94 5.14 -11.82 -11.88
C VAL A 94 3.68 -12.20 -12.02
N ALA A 95 2.83 -11.25 -12.39
CA ALA A 95 1.43 -11.54 -12.69
C ALA A 95 1.11 -11.22 -14.16
N GLU A 96 0.48 -12.17 -14.83
CA GLU A 96 -0.08 -11.99 -16.16
C GLU A 96 -1.49 -11.44 -16.04
N TYR A 97 -1.89 -10.60 -16.96
CA TYR A 97 -3.23 -10.00 -16.99
C TYR A 97 -3.78 -9.98 -18.41
N SER A 98 -4.99 -10.47 -18.56
CA SER A 98 -5.76 -10.34 -19.78
C SER A 98 -6.75 -9.19 -19.61
N PRO A 99 -6.66 -8.10 -20.40
CA PRO A 99 -7.52 -6.95 -20.27
C PRO A 99 -9.00 -7.31 -20.37
N VAL A 100 -9.80 -6.78 -19.44
CA VAL A 100 -11.26 -6.84 -19.49
C VAL A 100 -11.82 -5.53 -20.06
N LYS A 101 -13.08 -5.51 -20.46
CA LYS A 101 -13.73 -4.30 -21.00
C LYS A 101 -13.49 -3.11 -20.09
N SER A 102 -13.00 -2.01 -20.64
CA SER A 102 -12.74 -0.73 -19.97
C SER A 102 -11.63 -0.71 -18.90
N LEU A 103 -10.84 -1.76 -18.76
CA LEU A 103 -9.72 -1.81 -17.79
C LEU A 103 -8.49 -2.45 -18.43
N ASP A 104 -7.62 -1.62 -19.02
CA ASP A 104 -6.41 -2.09 -19.69
C ASP A 104 -5.24 -2.29 -18.71
N ASP A 105 -5.13 -1.45 -17.68
CA ASP A 105 -4.05 -1.48 -16.70
C ASP A 105 -4.59 -1.29 -15.27
N PRO A 106 -4.87 -2.38 -14.55
CA PRO A 106 -5.38 -2.32 -13.18
C PRO A 106 -4.45 -1.53 -12.26
N LYS A 107 -5.05 -0.68 -11.38
CA LYS A 107 -4.32 0.13 -10.41
C LYS A 107 -4.31 -0.52 -9.05
N TYR A 108 -3.19 -0.39 -8.36
CA TYR A 108 -3.06 -0.78 -6.96
C TYR A 108 -4.06 0.00 -6.10
N TYR A 109 -4.49 -0.53 -4.99
CA TYR A 109 -5.57 -0.06 -4.11
C TYR A 109 -6.96 0.01 -4.77
N SER A 110 -7.07 0.43 -6.02
CA SER A 110 -8.36 0.59 -6.70
C SER A 110 -8.91 -0.72 -7.24
N HIS A 111 -8.05 -1.55 -7.81
CA HIS A 111 -8.42 -2.77 -8.52
C HIS A 111 -7.79 -4.02 -7.93
N PHE A 112 -6.61 -3.89 -7.32
CA PHE A 112 -5.97 -5.00 -6.62
C PHE A 112 -5.13 -4.53 -5.45
N THR A 113 -4.91 -5.44 -4.50
CA THR A 113 -4.02 -5.25 -3.36
C THR A 113 -3.23 -6.52 -3.10
N LEU A 114 -2.05 -6.35 -2.50
CA LEU A 114 -1.16 -7.44 -2.12
C LEU A 114 -0.91 -7.37 -0.62
N SER A 115 -1.12 -8.48 0.08
CA SER A 115 -0.85 -8.58 1.52
C SER A 115 0.07 -9.76 1.81
N LYS A 116 1.03 -9.57 2.70
CA LYS A 116 1.82 -10.65 3.26
C LYS A 116 1.06 -11.30 4.43
N VAL A 117 1.07 -12.62 4.50
CA VAL A 117 0.55 -13.35 5.65
C VAL A 117 1.68 -13.46 6.69
N THR A 118 1.45 -12.92 7.88
CA THR A 118 2.43 -13.01 8.97
C THR A 118 2.41 -14.41 9.59
N PRO A 119 3.46 -14.83 10.31
CA PRO A 119 3.46 -16.13 11.02
C PRO A 119 2.30 -16.31 11.99
N GLN A 120 1.71 -15.21 12.46
CA GLN A 120 0.53 -15.20 13.33
C GLN A 120 -0.79 -15.26 12.57
N GLY A 121 -0.76 -15.43 11.24
CA GLY A 121 -1.92 -15.48 10.37
C GLY A 121 -2.60 -14.12 10.13
N ARG A 122 -1.92 -13.00 10.41
CA ARG A 122 -2.44 -11.66 10.11
C ARG A 122 -2.04 -11.23 8.71
N LEU A 123 -2.89 -10.44 8.08
CA LEU A 123 -2.60 -9.82 6.79
C LEU A 123 -1.91 -8.47 7.01
N GLN A 124 -0.74 -8.32 6.41
CA GLN A 124 0.00 -7.07 6.33
C GLN A 124 -0.09 -6.56 4.89
N LEU A 125 -0.86 -5.50 4.68
CA LEU A 125 -0.97 -4.87 3.36
C LEU A 125 0.38 -4.27 2.98
N LEU A 126 0.85 -4.56 1.75
CA LEU A 126 2.01 -3.89 1.18
C LEU A 126 1.60 -2.51 0.69
N SER A 127 2.36 -1.48 1.04
CA SER A 127 2.12 -0.10 0.62
C SER A 127 3.00 0.21 -0.59
N TYR A 128 2.36 0.42 -1.74
CA TYR A 128 3.03 0.95 -2.91
C TYR A 128 2.57 2.40 -3.08
N ASP A 129 3.51 3.32 -2.93
CA ASP A 129 3.24 4.74 -2.98
C ASP A 129 2.62 5.15 -4.31
N GLU A 130 1.61 6.02 -4.24
CA GLU A 130 1.00 6.62 -5.41
C GLU A 130 1.86 7.75 -6.00
N GLY A 131 3.09 7.95 -5.48
CA GLY A 131 4.00 9.02 -5.87
C GLY A 131 3.50 10.41 -5.49
N ASP A 132 4.38 11.28 -5.04
CA ASP A 132 4.05 12.68 -4.75
C ASP A 132 3.38 13.33 -5.98
N LEU A 133 2.12 13.72 -5.86
CA LEU A 133 1.35 14.50 -6.85
C LEU A 133 0.77 13.76 -8.05
N ASP A 134 0.57 12.46 -8.00
CA ASP A 134 -0.12 11.81 -9.09
C ASP A 134 -1.66 11.83 -8.92
N MET A 135 -2.28 12.79 -9.57
CA MET A 135 -3.74 12.96 -9.66
C MET A 135 -4.42 11.74 -10.34
N GLY A 136 -4.22 10.55 -9.77
CA GLY A 136 -4.91 9.33 -10.16
C GLY A 136 -4.14 8.37 -11.05
N SER A 137 -2.83 8.49 -11.26
CA SER A 137 -2.06 7.50 -12.01
C SER A 137 -1.54 6.34 -11.16
N GLY A 138 -1.34 6.46 -9.86
CA GLY A 138 -1.00 5.37 -8.94
C GLY A 138 -0.18 4.18 -9.51
N THR A 139 0.38 3.34 -8.69
CA THR A 139 1.09 2.13 -9.12
C THR A 139 0.16 1.18 -9.87
N THR A 140 0.51 0.83 -11.11
CA THR A 140 -0.31 -0.03 -11.98
C THR A 140 0.23 -1.45 -12.06
N TRP A 141 -0.61 -2.39 -12.53
CA TRP A 141 -0.17 -3.75 -12.83
C TRP A 141 1.03 -3.77 -13.78
N SER A 142 1.03 -2.95 -14.84
CA SER A 142 2.10 -2.94 -15.83
C SER A 142 3.43 -2.46 -15.24
N SER A 143 3.40 -1.54 -14.29
CA SER A 143 4.60 -1.05 -13.61
C SER A 143 5.11 -1.99 -12.53
N LEU A 144 4.21 -2.63 -11.77
CA LEU A 144 4.55 -3.42 -10.59
C LEU A 144 4.71 -4.92 -10.90
N LEU A 145 3.70 -5.54 -11.50
CA LEU A 145 3.61 -7.00 -11.57
C LEU A 145 3.95 -7.58 -12.95
N LYS A 146 3.74 -6.83 -14.03
CA LYS A 146 4.10 -7.29 -15.39
C LYS A 146 5.60 -7.51 -15.56
N LYS A 147 6.40 -6.56 -15.06
CA LYS A 147 7.87 -6.66 -15.07
C LYS A 147 8.41 -7.52 -13.94
N GLY A 148 7.56 -7.78 -12.96
CA GLY A 148 7.87 -8.52 -11.75
C GLY A 148 8.48 -7.67 -10.65
N THR A 149 7.98 -7.88 -9.44
CA THR A 149 8.44 -7.23 -8.21
C THR A 149 9.16 -8.24 -7.31
N VAL A 150 10.14 -7.77 -6.57
CA VAL A 150 10.89 -8.59 -5.61
C VAL A 150 10.21 -8.47 -4.25
N LEU A 151 9.87 -9.61 -3.67
CA LEU A 151 9.21 -9.72 -2.38
C LEU A 151 10.00 -10.65 -1.46
N ASP A 152 9.82 -10.49 -0.15
CA ASP A 152 10.34 -11.46 0.81
C ASP A 152 9.69 -12.83 0.60
N ALA A 153 10.42 -13.90 0.88
CA ALA A 153 9.82 -15.23 0.90
C ALA A 153 8.73 -15.32 1.96
N GLY A 154 7.69 -16.09 1.68
CA GLY A 154 6.54 -16.27 2.56
C GLY A 154 5.22 -16.36 1.81
N ASP A 155 4.13 -16.40 2.56
CA ASP A 155 2.78 -16.53 2.02
C ASP A 155 2.13 -15.17 1.82
N TYR A 156 1.35 -15.06 0.77
CA TYR A 156 0.73 -13.82 0.32
C TYR A 156 -0.71 -14.03 -0.12
N LEU A 157 -1.48 -12.96 -0.03
CA LEU A 157 -2.83 -12.86 -0.55
C LEU A 157 -2.91 -11.73 -1.58
N LEU A 158 -3.28 -12.07 -2.81
CA LEU A 158 -3.69 -11.12 -3.84
C LEU A 158 -5.20 -10.99 -3.82
N VAL A 159 -5.70 -9.78 -3.66
CA VAL A 159 -7.14 -9.48 -3.77
C VAL A 159 -7.35 -8.61 -4.99
N THR A 160 -8.26 -9.03 -5.87
CA THR A 160 -8.73 -8.19 -6.98
C THR A 160 -10.18 -7.80 -6.76
N GLY A 161 -10.59 -6.62 -7.23
CA GLY A 161 -11.94 -6.12 -7.05
C GLY A 161 -12.42 -5.28 -8.23
N THR A 162 -13.63 -5.59 -8.72
CA THR A 162 -14.34 -4.79 -9.73
C THR A 162 -15.57 -4.19 -9.09
N ARG A 163 -15.67 -2.86 -9.09
CA ARG A 163 -16.84 -2.15 -8.57
C ARG A 163 -17.95 -2.20 -9.61
N LEU A 164 -19.15 -2.56 -9.15
CA LEU A 164 -20.36 -2.59 -9.95
C LEU A 164 -21.10 -1.27 -9.90
N ALA A 165 -21.89 -0.98 -10.92
CA ALA A 165 -22.79 0.18 -10.95
C ALA A 165 -23.81 0.16 -9.79
N SER A 166 -24.19 -1.02 -9.31
CA SER A 166 -25.06 -1.21 -8.14
C SER A 166 -24.42 -0.85 -6.79
N GLY A 167 -23.10 -0.52 -6.77
CA GLY A 167 -22.32 -0.25 -5.56
C GLY A 167 -21.68 -1.49 -4.95
N GLY A 168 -22.00 -2.70 -5.42
CA GLY A 168 -21.33 -3.93 -5.02
C GLY A 168 -19.89 -4.03 -5.55
N VAL A 169 -19.11 -4.99 -5.03
CA VAL A 169 -17.77 -5.30 -5.50
C VAL A 169 -17.67 -6.79 -5.79
N LEU A 170 -17.26 -7.14 -7.01
CA LEU A 170 -16.90 -8.52 -7.35
C LEU A 170 -15.42 -8.73 -6.98
N SER A 171 -15.16 -9.42 -5.90
CA SER A 171 -13.79 -9.69 -5.46
C SER A 171 -13.36 -11.12 -5.80
N ARG A 172 -12.04 -11.30 -5.97
CA ARG A 172 -11.37 -12.59 -6.01
C ARG A 172 -10.17 -12.54 -5.07
N LEU A 173 -10.00 -13.59 -4.29
CA LEU A 173 -8.88 -13.81 -3.40
C LEU A 173 -8.02 -14.93 -3.98
N THR A 174 -6.72 -14.71 -4.07
CA THR A 174 -5.75 -15.71 -4.57
C THR A 174 -4.59 -15.79 -3.59
N GLU A 175 -4.45 -16.93 -2.94
CA GLU A 175 -3.34 -17.23 -2.04
C GLU A 175 -2.18 -17.81 -2.84
N PHE A 176 -0.96 -17.42 -2.50
CA PHE A 176 0.25 -17.92 -3.14
C PHE A 176 1.47 -17.74 -2.24
N SER A 177 2.55 -18.46 -2.56
CA SER A 177 3.80 -18.38 -1.80
C SER A 177 4.93 -17.85 -2.69
N ILE A 178 5.80 -17.06 -2.11
CA ILE A 178 7.07 -16.63 -2.69
C ILE A 178 8.17 -17.50 -2.11
N ASN A 179 8.83 -18.26 -2.96
CA ASN A 179 9.97 -19.09 -2.58
C ASN A 179 11.29 -18.36 -2.82
N PRO A 180 12.31 -18.59 -1.97
CA PRO A 180 13.62 -17.98 -2.12
C PRO A 180 14.25 -18.23 -3.50
N GLY A 181 14.73 -17.16 -4.13
CA GLY A 181 15.42 -17.22 -5.41
C GLY A 181 14.55 -17.65 -6.62
N GLN A 182 13.24 -17.88 -6.40
CA GLN A 182 12.34 -18.34 -7.45
C GLN A 182 11.45 -17.22 -7.98
N THR A 183 10.93 -17.42 -9.19
CA THR A 183 9.90 -16.55 -9.76
C THR A 183 8.54 -17.24 -9.65
N THR A 184 7.66 -16.70 -8.84
CA THR A 184 6.26 -17.09 -8.76
C THR A 184 5.49 -16.38 -9.87
N ARG A 185 4.76 -17.15 -10.70
CA ARG A 185 3.89 -16.62 -11.75
C ARG A 185 2.44 -16.88 -11.40
N LEU A 186 1.60 -15.89 -11.54
CA LEU A 186 0.16 -16.03 -11.34
C LEU A 186 -0.61 -15.19 -12.36
N GLU A 187 -1.91 -15.39 -12.41
CA GLU A 187 -2.82 -14.60 -13.23
C GLU A 187 -3.58 -13.60 -12.34
N LEU A 188 -3.51 -12.32 -12.72
CA LEU A 188 -4.34 -11.27 -12.13
C LEU A 188 -5.68 -11.27 -12.84
N VAL A 189 -6.70 -11.87 -12.21
CA VAL A 189 -8.03 -12.02 -12.80
C VAL A 189 -8.96 -10.94 -12.28
N MET A 190 -9.47 -10.12 -13.18
CA MET A 190 -10.57 -9.19 -12.88
C MET A 190 -11.88 -9.84 -13.25
N ARG A 191 -12.85 -9.85 -12.32
CA ARG A 191 -14.18 -10.40 -12.56
C ARG A 191 -15.04 -9.36 -13.28
N GLU A 192 -15.64 -9.75 -14.39
CA GLU A 192 -16.62 -8.91 -15.09
C GLU A 192 -18.04 -9.18 -14.59
N SER A 193 -18.83 -8.12 -14.47
CA SER A 193 -20.28 -8.26 -14.32
C SER A 193 -20.92 -8.47 -15.67
N LYS A 194 -21.91 -9.36 -15.70
CA LYS A 194 -22.82 -9.50 -16.84
C LYS A 194 -24.01 -8.55 -16.73
N ASP A 195 -24.12 -7.80 -15.63
CA ASP A 195 -25.20 -6.87 -15.43
C ASP A 195 -25.06 -5.70 -16.38
N GLU A 196 -26.10 -5.46 -17.15
CA GLU A 196 -26.20 -4.26 -17.97
C GLU A 196 -26.30 -3.04 -17.06
N VAL A 197 -25.67 -1.94 -17.47
CA VAL A 197 -25.82 -0.65 -16.78
C VAL A 197 -27.29 -0.27 -16.83
N GLN A 198 -27.97 -0.27 -15.68
CA GLN A 198 -29.34 0.20 -15.62
C GLN A 198 -29.35 1.72 -15.81
N VAL A 199 -30.11 2.17 -16.79
CA VAL A 199 -30.39 3.59 -16.94
C VAL A 199 -31.32 3.99 -15.80
N ILE A 200 -30.79 4.71 -14.81
CA ILE A 200 -31.54 5.15 -13.62
C ILE A 200 -32.33 6.44 -13.87
N GLY A 201 -32.13 7.07 -15.01
CA GLY A 201 -32.83 8.27 -15.42
C GLY A 201 -32.32 8.80 -16.75
N SER A 202 -33.07 9.72 -17.30
CA SER A 202 -32.68 10.50 -18.47
C SER A 202 -32.87 11.99 -18.16
N PHE A 203 -32.05 12.82 -18.76
CA PHE A 203 -32.22 14.26 -18.72
C PHE A 203 -32.29 14.81 -20.14
N ASN A 204 -33.01 15.91 -20.30
CA ASN A 204 -33.05 16.60 -21.57
C ASN A 204 -31.88 17.57 -21.65
N SER A 205 -30.94 17.34 -22.59
CA SER A 205 -29.75 18.19 -22.79
C SER A 205 -30.08 19.63 -23.24
N GLU A 206 -31.30 19.86 -23.71
CA GLU A 206 -31.82 21.18 -24.10
C GLU A 206 -32.49 21.94 -22.95
N SER A 207 -32.71 21.27 -21.80
CA SER A 207 -33.24 21.95 -20.61
C SER A 207 -32.32 23.06 -20.16
N LEU A 208 -32.90 24.23 -19.94
CA LEU A 208 -32.17 25.41 -19.51
C LEU A 208 -31.85 25.33 -18.01
N PHE A 209 -30.68 25.80 -17.65
CA PHE A 209 -30.24 25.97 -16.28
C PHE A 209 -29.44 27.27 -16.14
N THR A 210 -29.43 27.85 -14.96
CA THR A 210 -28.61 29.02 -14.64
C THR A 210 -27.34 28.57 -13.91
N PRO A 211 -26.14 28.73 -14.50
CA PRO A 211 -24.89 28.41 -13.80
C PRO A 211 -24.73 29.26 -12.54
N LEU A 212 -24.18 28.66 -11.48
CA LEU A 212 -23.96 29.32 -10.17
C LEU A 212 -23.11 30.60 -10.25
N GLN A 213 -22.27 30.72 -11.28
CA GLN A 213 -21.36 31.87 -11.46
C GLN A 213 -21.84 32.90 -12.49
N ALA A 214 -23.00 32.67 -13.13
CA ALA A 214 -23.52 33.57 -14.16
C ALA A 214 -24.78 34.27 -13.64
N GLU A 215 -24.68 35.57 -13.41
CA GLU A 215 -25.83 36.38 -13.10
C GLU A 215 -26.79 36.43 -14.33
N ASN A 216 -27.95 35.76 -14.23
CA ASN A 216 -29.07 35.80 -15.14
C ASN A 216 -28.89 35.30 -16.59
N SER A 217 -27.96 34.44 -16.88
CA SER A 217 -27.88 33.76 -18.18
C SER A 217 -28.30 32.30 -18.08
N GLU A 218 -29.46 31.95 -18.65
CA GLU A 218 -29.87 30.56 -18.83
C GLU A 218 -29.11 29.98 -20.04
N GLN A 219 -28.62 28.76 -19.89
CA GLN A 219 -27.99 27.98 -20.97
C GLN A 219 -28.38 26.52 -20.88
N SER A 220 -28.40 25.82 -21.99
CA SER A 220 -28.59 24.37 -22.00
C SER A 220 -27.27 23.62 -21.72
N LEU A 221 -27.38 22.36 -21.30
CA LEU A 221 -26.22 21.50 -21.13
C LEU A 221 -25.50 21.31 -22.47
N LEU A 222 -26.21 21.23 -23.55
CA LEU A 222 -25.68 21.11 -24.91
C LEU A 222 -24.80 22.31 -25.28
N GLU A 223 -25.23 23.52 -24.95
CA GLU A 223 -24.46 24.75 -25.17
C GLU A 223 -23.24 24.83 -24.26
N ALA A 224 -23.37 24.40 -23.00
CA ALA A 224 -22.28 24.38 -22.06
C ALA A 224 -21.15 23.38 -22.45
N CYS A 225 -21.53 22.20 -22.93
CA CYS A 225 -20.59 21.18 -23.40
C CYS A 225 -19.97 21.44 -24.77
N GLY A 226 -20.69 22.21 -25.64
CA GLY A 226 -20.23 22.53 -27.00
C GLY A 226 -19.17 23.65 -27.08
N ARG A 227 -18.81 24.23 -25.94
CA ARG A 227 -17.79 25.30 -25.85
C ARG A 227 -16.43 24.82 -25.36
N GLY A 228 -16.19 23.49 -25.32
CA GLY A 228 -14.90 22.86 -24.94
C GLY A 228 -14.03 22.55 -26.15
#